data_d08b120f0ca69aafe61e8b9a7b8a4b34
#
_entry.id   d08b120f0ca69aafe61e8b9a7b8a4b34
#
_cell.length_a   1.000
_cell.length_b   1.000
_cell.length_c   1.000
_cell.angle_alpha   90.00
_cell.angle_beta   90.00
_cell.angle_gamma   90.00
#
_symmetry.space_group_name_H-M   'P 1'
#
loop_
_entity.id
_entity.type
_entity.pdbx_description
1 polymer ?
#
loop_
_entity_poly.entity_id
_entity_poly.type
_entity_poly.pdbx_seq_one_letter_code
_entity_poly.pdbx_strand_id
1 'polypeptide(L)'
;MKKIRAAVVGYGNIGKYSVQALEAAPDFEIAGIVRRQGAQDKPAEIAQYEVVDDIRQLKDVDVAILATPTRSCEEFAKQILPLGINTVDSFDIHTNIRGYRERLMEINRQTGTVSVIAAGWDPGSDSIVRTLMQSLAPKGLSYTNFGPGMSMGHSVCVRSKAGVKNALSMTIPLGEGIHRRMVYVELEDGHTLEQVTKDIKADPYFASDETHVFQVESVDDVRDMGHGVNLVRKGVSGQTQNQRFEFNMQINNPALTGQVLVNVARASMRLQPGCYTMIEIPVIDMLPGERADLIEHLV
;
A
#
# COMPACT_ATOMS: atom_id res chain seq x y z
N MET A 1 9.65 27.72 -2.28
CA MET A 1 10.52 26.52 -2.44
C MET A 1 10.37 25.92 -3.84
N LYS A 2 11.41 25.27 -4.37
CA LYS A 2 11.29 24.47 -5.61
C LYS A 2 10.37 23.27 -5.29
N LYS A 3 9.36 23.03 -6.15
CA LYS A 3 8.49 21.86 -5.99
C LYS A 3 9.23 20.58 -6.29
N ILE A 4 8.86 19.50 -5.59
CA ILE A 4 9.35 18.14 -5.84
C ILE A 4 8.67 17.64 -7.12
N ARG A 5 9.45 17.19 -8.09
CA ARG A 5 8.95 16.68 -9.37
C ARG A 5 8.80 15.15 -9.28
N ALA A 6 7.55 14.69 -9.21
CA ALA A 6 7.21 13.29 -9.07
C ALA A 6 6.71 12.69 -10.40
N ALA A 7 7.22 11.50 -10.75
CA ALA A 7 6.65 10.68 -11.81
C ALA A 7 5.80 9.56 -11.20
N VAL A 8 4.66 9.24 -11.81
CA VAL A 8 3.84 8.08 -11.41
C VAL A 8 4.05 6.95 -12.40
N VAL A 9 4.61 5.84 -11.93
CA VAL A 9 4.88 4.64 -12.73
C VAL A 9 3.77 3.63 -12.52
N GLY A 10 2.93 3.44 -13.52
CA GLY A 10 1.68 2.68 -13.46
C GLY A 10 0.46 3.56 -13.22
N TYR A 11 -0.62 3.29 -13.95
CA TYR A 11 -1.87 4.06 -13.86
C TYR A 11 -3.08 3.14 -13.64
N GLY A 12 -2.95 2.24 -12.65
CA GLY A 12 -4.04 1.46 -12.04
C GLY A 12 -4.71 2.26 -10.90
N ASN A 13 -5.46 1.59 -10.03
CA ASN A 13 -6.17 2.27 -8.93
C ASN A 13 -5.23 3.10 -8.03
N ILE A 14 -4.10 2.52 -7.59
CA ILE A 14 -3.12 3.24 -6.77
C ILE A 14 -2.53 4.42 -7.54
N GLY A 15 -2.18 4.23 -8.81
CA GLY A 15 -1.63 5.31 -9.65
C GLY A 15 -2.60 6.48 -9.81
N LYS A 16 -3.89 6.20 -10.03
CA LYS A 16 -4.94 7.22 -10.11
C LYS A 16 -5.03 8.05 -8.81
N TYR A 17 -5.07 7.38 -7.66
CA TYR A 17 -5.13 8.07 -6.37
C TYR A 17 -3.81 8.77 -6.00
N SER A 18 -2.66 8.25 -6.46
CA SER A 18 -1.37 8.95 -6.32
C SER A 18 -1.36 10.25 -7.11
N VAL A 19 -1.90 10.26 -8.34
CA VAL A 19 -2.05 11.49 -9.13
C VAL A 19 -2.92 12.51 -8.40
N GLN A 20 -4.09 12.10 -7.90
CA GLN A 20 -4.98 12.98 -7.12
C GLN A 20 -4.31 13.52 -5.85
N ALA A 21 -3.55 12.68 -5.15
CA ALA A 21 -2.82 13.10 -3.96
C ALA A 21 -1.69 14.08 -4.29
N LEU A 22 -0.99 13.92 -5.41
CA LEU A 22 0.01 14.86 -5.90
C LEU A 22 -0.61 16.21 -6.32
N GLU A 23 -1.78 16.19 -6.97
CA GLU A 23 -2.53 17.39 -7.34
C GLU A 23 -2.94 18.23 -6.12
N ALA A 24 -3.28 17.53 -5.02
CA ALA A 24 -3.64 18.15 -3.75
C ALA A 24 -2.42 18.62 -2.92
N ALA A 25 -1.22 18.15 -3.23
CA ALA A 25 -0.02 18.44 -2.46
C ALA A 25 0.64 19.76 -2.92
N PRO A 26 0.79 20.77 -2.03
CA PRO A 26 1.26 22.10 -2.43
C PRO A 26 2.73 22.14 -2.85
N ASP A 27 3.51 21.18 -2.40
CA ASP A 27 4.96 21.07 -2.56
C ASP A 27 5.38 20.14 -3.71
N PHE A 28 4.43 19.57 -4.46
CA PHE A 28 4.69 18.69 -5.60
C PHE A 28 4.31 19.29 -6.95
N GLU A 29 4.96 18.75 -7.98
CA GLU A 29 4.61 18.89 -9.38
C GLU A 29 4.68 17.52 -10.04
N ILE A 30 3.69 17.17 -10.85
CA ILE A 30 3.68 15.92 -11.60
C ILE A 30 4.57 16.09 -12.83
N ALA A 31 5.72 15.40 -12.84
CA ALA A 31 6.66 15.40 -13.96
C ALA A 31 6.10 14.62 -15.17
N GLY A 32 5.29 13.61 -14.92
CA GLY A 32 4.64 12.79 -15.93
C GLY A 32 4.16 11.45 -15.39
N ILE A 33 3.52 10.67 -16.27
CA ILE A 33 2.95 9.37 -15.96
C ILE A 33 3.53 8.33 -16.93
N VAL A 34 4.05 7.22 -16.36
CA VAL A 34 4.63 6.12 -17.15
C VAL A 34 3.61 5.00 -17.25
N ARG A 35 3.23 4.62 -18.48
CA ARG A 35 2.30 3.53 -18.79
C ARG A 35 2.85 2.66 -19.91
N ARG A 36 2.53 1.35 -19.90
CA ARG A 36 2.95 0.41 -20.96
C ARG A 36 2.54 0.86 -22.37
N GLN A 37 1.38 1.49 -22.51
CA GLN A 37 0.85 2.00 -23.78
C GLN A 37 1.29 3.43 -24.07
N GLY A 38 2.12 4.03 -23.20
CA GLY A 38 2.50 5.43 -23.31
C GLY A 38 1.27 6.33 -23.45
N ALA A 39 1.26 7.20 -24.44
CA ALA A 39 0.15 8.13 -24.72
C ALA A 39 -1.04 7.47 -25.45
N GLN A 40 -0.94 6.21 -25.89
CA GLN A 40 -2.07 5.53 -26.55
C GLN A 40 -3.22 5.35 -25.55
N ASP A 41 -4.46 5.55 -26.01
CA ASP A 41 -5.68 5.48 -25.20
C ASP A 41 -5.54 6.20 -23.84
N LYS A 42 -4.96 7.41 -23.88
CA LYS A 42 -4.74 8.25 -22.71
C LYS A 42 -6.08 8.62 -22.07
N PRO A 43 -6.31 8.24 -20.79
CA PRO A 43 -7.52 8.62 -20.07
C PRO A 43 -7.70 10.14 -19.98
N ALA A 44 -8.95 10.61 -20.07
CA ALA A 44 -9.26 12.03 -20.09
C ALA A 44 -8.80 12.76 -18.82
N GLU A 45 -8.85 12.09 -17.67
CA GLU A 45 -8.45 12.63 -16.37
C GLU A 45 -6.96 12.95 -16.23
N ILE A 46 -6.13 12.42 -17.14
CA ILE A 46 -4.69 12.74 -17.19
C ILE A 46 -4.27 13.43 -18.49
N ALA A 47 -5.23 13.98 -19.21
CA ALA A 47 -4.98 14.61 -20.51
C ALA A 47 -3.94 15.76 -20.46
N GLN A 48 -3.89 16.48 -19.33
CA GLN A 48 -2.98 17.60 -19.07
C GLN A 48 -1.54 17.19 -18.79
N TYR A 49 -1.27 15.91 -18.44
CA TYR A 49 0.08 15.46 -18.08
C TYR A 49 0.81 14.85 -19.28
N GLU A 50 2.13 14.91 -19.25
CA GLU A 50 2.98 14.11 -20.13
C GLU A 50 2.81 12.64 -19.78
N VAL A 51 2.53 11.78 -20.77
CA VAL A 51 2.34 10.35 -20.61
C VAL A 51 3.27 9.62 -21.55
N VAL A 52 4.15 8.80 -20.99
CA VAL A 52 5.22 8.10 -21.70
C VAL A 52 5.20 6.61 -21.39
N ASP A 53 5.97 5.80 -22.12
CA ASP A 53 6.18 4.38 -21.87
C ASP A 53 7.49 4.10 -21.13
N ASP A 54 8.38 5.08 -21.05
CA ASP A 54 9.66 4.98 -20.36
C ASP A 54 9.96 6.28 -19.57
N ILE A 55 10.32 6.14 -18.28
CA ILE A 55 10.62 7.28 -17.41
C ILE A 55 11.78 8.14 -17.91
N ARG A 56 12.70 7.59 -18.71
CA ARG A 56 13.84 8.30 -19.31
C ARG A 56 13.41 9.40 -20.29
N GLN A 57 12.19 9.37 -20.75
CA GLN A 57 11.62 10.42 -21.60
C GLN A 57 11.17 11.65 -20.81
N LEU A 58 10.94 11.51 -19.48
CA LEU A 58 10.60 12.61 -18.60
C LEU A 58 11.84 13.37 -18.15
N LYS A 59 11.69 14.68 -17.92
CA LYS A 59 12.79 15.56 -17.51
C LYS A 59 12.68 15.95 -16.04
N ASP A 60 13.83 16.11 -15.40
CA ASP A 60 13.95 16.65 -14.04
C ASP A 60 13.05 15.93 -13.02
N VAL A 61 13.03 14.60 -13.04
CA VAL A 61 12.28 13.78 -12.08
C VAL A 61 13.12 13.62 -10.82
N ASP A 62 12.58 14.04 -9.66
CA ASP A 62 13.23 13.88 -8.36
C ASP A 62 12.88 12.52 -7.73
N VAL A 63 11.63 12.06 -7.90
CA VAL A 63 11.13 10.81 -7.30
C VAL A 63 10.11 10.10 -8.20
N ALA A 64 10.16 8.77 -8.25
CA ALA A 64 9.20 7.91 -8.94
C ALA A 64 8.32 7.16 -7.94
N ILE A 65 7.01 7.33 -8.05
CA ILE A 65 6.00 6.57 -7.31
C ILE A 65 5.68 5.31 -8.12
N LEU A 66 6.10 4.14 -7.61
CA LEU A 66 5.90 2.85 -8.27
C LEU A 66 4.51 2.28 -7.93
N ALA A 67 3.50 2.74 -8.66
CA ALA A 67 2.12 2.25 -8.54
C ALA A 67 1.88 1.02 -9.45
N THR A 68 2.81 0.08 -9.41
CA THR A 68 2.85 -1.15 -10.21
C THR A 68 2.49 -2.37 -9.36
N PRO A 69 2.17 -3.53 -9.97
CA PRO A 69 2.00 -4.75 -9.20
C PRO A 69 3.23 -5.05 -8.35
N THR A 70 3.02 -5.49 -7.11
CA THR A 70 4.07 -5.77 -6.11
C THR A 70 5.29 -6.51 -6.67
N ARG A 71 5.05 -7.55 -7.47
CA ARG A 71 6.13 -8.38 -8.04
C ARG A 71 7.01 -7.64 -9.05
N SER A 72 6.56 -6.51 -9.56
CA SER A 72 7.30 -5.69 -10.53
C SER A 72 8.05 -4.53 -9.88
N CYS A 73 7.78 -4.19 -8.62
CA CYS A 73 8.37 -3.03 -7.94
C CYS A 73 9.91 -3.08 -7.94
N GLU A 74 10.50 -4.23 -7.63
CA GLU A 74 11.95 -4.40 -7.59
C GLU A 74 12.61 -4.17 -8.93
N GLU A 75 11.99 -4.66 -10.01
CA GLU A 75 12.53 -4.50 -11.37
C GLU A 75 12.50 -3.03 -11.79
N PHE A 76 11.39 -2.33 -11.57
CA PHE A 76 11.30 -0.90 -11.85
C PHE A 76 12.28 -0.09 -11.01
N ALA A 77 12.40 -0.36 -9.72
CA ALA A 77 13.35 0.32 -8.85
C ALA A 77 14.79 0.17 -9.36
N LYS A 78 15.21 -1.05 -9.74
CA LYS A 78 16.55 -1.34 -10.31
C LYS A 78 16.83 -0.58 -11.61
N GLN A 79 15.81 -0.31 -12.42
CA GLN A 79 15.96 0.47 -13.66
C GLN A 79 15.99 1.98 -13.42
N ILE A 80 15.31 2.46 -12.38
CA ILE A 80 15.11 3.89 -12.13
C ILE A 80 16.21 4.49 -11.25
N LEU A 81 16.63 3.79 -10.20
CA LEU A 81 17.64 4.27 -9.26
C LEU A 81 18.98 4.69 -9.92
N PRO A 82 19.50 3.96 -10.95
CA PRO A 82 20.71 4.37 -11.66
C PRO A 82 20.57 5.70 -12.44
N LEU A 83 19.35 6.19 -12.64
CA LEU A 83 19.07 7.50 -13.25
C LEU A 83 19.19 8.66 -12.26
N GLY A 84 19.51 8.39 -10.98
CA GLY A 84 19.55 9.39 -9.92
C GLY A 84 18.17 9.78 -9.37
N ILE A 85 17.13 8.98 -9.63
CA ILE A 85 15.75 9.24 -9.23
C ILE A 85 15.42 8.38 -8.02
N ASN A 86 14.88 8.98 -6.96
CA ASN A 86 14.39 8.25 -5.79
C ASN A 86 13.17 7.39 -6.15
N THR A 87 12.94 6.30 -5.44
CA THR A 87 11.75 5.45 -5.65
C THR A 87 10.96 5.23 -4.38
N VAL A 88 9.63 5.16 -4.52
CA VAL A 88 8.74 4.78 -3.43
C VAL A 88 7.70 3.77 -3.93
N ASP A 89 7.40 2.75 -3.13
CA ASP A 89 6.46 1.70 -3.47
C ASP A 89 5.64 1.18 -2.28
N SER A 90 4.54 0.51 -2.58
CA SER A 90 3.68 -0.17 -1.61
C SER A 90 3.83 -1.70 -1.66
N PHE A 91 5.07 -2.19 -1.76
CA PHE A 91 5.38 -3.62 -1.75
C PHE A 91 4.76 -4.33 -0.53
N ASP A 92 4.00 -5.41 -0.73
CA ASP A 92 3.17 -6.04 0.30
C ASP A 92 3.47 -7.53 0.57
N ILE A 93 4.55 -8.09 0.00
CA ILE A 93 4.96 -9.46 0.31
C ILE A 93 5.78 -9.45 1.60
N HIS A 94 5.10 -9.51 2.75
CA HIS A 94 5.67 -9.36 4.10
C HIS A 94 6.90 -10.23 4.34
N THR A 95 6.90 -11.48 3.88
CA THR A 95 8.01 -12.42 4.06
C THR A 95 9.28 -12.05 3.30
N ASN A 96 9.19 -11.15 2.33
CA ASN A 96 10.30 -10.75 1.47
C ASN A 96 10.76 -9.29 1.66
N ILE A 97 10.12 -8.51 2.52
CA ILE A 97 10.45 -7.08 2.73
C ILE A 97 11.93 -6.90 3.11
N ARG A 98 12.45 -7.71 4.04
CA ARG A 98 13.85 -7.64 4.47
C ARG A 98 14.82 -7.86 3.30
N GLY A 99 14.64 -8.93 2.55
CA GLY A 99 15.51 -9.24 1.42
C GLY A 99 15.42 -8.20 0.30
N TYR A 100 14.21 -7.69 0.04
CA TYR A 100 13.99 -6.61 -0.92
C TYR A 100 14.72 -5.32 -0.49
N ARG A 101 14.59 -4.93 0.79
CA ARG A 101 15.30 -3.79 1.37
C ARG A 101 16.83 -3.91 1.24
N GLU A 102 17.38 -5.08 1.57
CA GLU A 102 18.83 -5.32 1.50
C GLU A 102 19.36 -5.17 0.07
N ARG A 103 18.65 -5.70 -0.93
CA ARG A 103 19.04 -5.58 -2.35
C ARG A 103 18.98 -4.15 -2.86
N LEU A 104 17.95 -3.38 -2.52
CA LEU A 104 17.86 -1.98 -2.93
C LEU A 104 18.83 -1.09 -2.16
N MET A 105 19.13 -1.38 -0.89
CA MET A 105 20.13 -0.64 -0.09
C MET A 105 21.48 -0.56 -0.80
N GLU A 106 21.94 -1.66 -1.39
CA GLU A 106 23.19 -1.69 -2.13
C GLU A 106 23.17 -0.75 -3.35
N ILE A 107 22.10 -0.81 -4.13
CA ILE A 107 21.92 0.05 -5.31
C ILE A 107 21.87 1.52 -4.89
N ASN A 108 21.07 1.85 -3.89
CA ASN A 108 20.89 3.22 -3.42
C ASN A 108 22.21 3.85 -2.94
N ARG A 109 23.07 3.08 -2.26
CA ARG A 109 24.39 3.55 -1.83
C ARG A 109 25.29 3.85 -3.01
N GLN A 110 25.24 3.03 -4.04
CA GLN A 110 26.07 3.20 -5.25
C GLN A 110 25.60 4.37 -6.11
N THR A 111 24.29 4.62 -6.16
CA THR A 111 23.69 5.65 -7.01
C THR A 111 23.44 6.97 -6.29
N GLY A 112 23.61 7.02 -4.96
CA GLY A 112 23.32 8.22 -4.17
C GLY A 112 21.81 8.51 -4.03
N THR A 113 20.95 7.51 -4.24
CA THR A 113 19.50 7.63 -4.24
C THR A 113 18.84 7.07 -2.99
N VAL A 114 17.54 7.31 -2.84
CA VAL A 114 16.72 6.82 -1.74
C VAL A 114 15.59 5.95 -2.27
N SER A 115 15.35 4.82 -1.63
CA SER A 115 14.11 4.04 -1.79
C SER A 115 13.33 4.01 -0.49
N VAL A 116 12.00 4.23 -0.56
CA VAL A 116 11.09 3.90 0.55
C VAL A 116 10.15 2.81 0.07
N ILE A 117 10.28 1.64 0.68
CA ILE A 117 9.55 0.43 0.29
C ILE A 117 8.47 0.08 1.30
N ALA A 118 7.53 -0.75 0.88
CA ALA A 118 6.44 -1.24 1.75
C ALA A 118 5.68 -0.08 2.42
N ALA A 119 5.42 0.98 1.63
CA ALA A 119 4.80 2.21 2.07
C ALA A 119 3.34 2.29 1.60
N GLY A 120 2.54 1.33 2.04
CA GLY A 120 1.09 1.33 1.92
C GLY A 120 0.42 1.68 3.25
N TRP A 121 -0.77 1.12 3.46
CA TRP A 121 -1.41 1.19 4.76
C TRP A 121 -1.02 -0.01 5.64
N ASP A 122 -0.90 -1.23 5.06
CA ASP A 122 -0.40 -2.46 5.68
C ASP A 122 0.30 -3.34 4.60
N PRO A 123 1.62 -3.44 4.63
CA PRO A 123 2.56 -2.73 5.51
C PRO A 123 2.65 -1.23 5.21
N GLY A 124 2.89 -0.43 6.26
CA GLY A 124 3.09 1.00 6.11
C GLY A 124 2.61 1.83 7.30
N SER A 125 1.50 2.56 7.16
CA SER A 125 1.01 3.46 8.20
C SER A 125 0.62 2.74 9.50
N ASP A 126 0.00 1.58 9.43
CA ASP A 126 -0.29 0.76 10.60
C ASP A 126 0.97 0.19 11.24
N SER A 127 2.02 -0.05 10.46
CA SER A 127 3.31 -0.51 10.97
C SER A 127 3.96 0.53 11.88
N ILE A 128 3.82 1.83 11.58
CA ILE A 128 4.27 2.92 12.46
C ILE A 128 3.52 2.86 13.79
N VAL A 129 2.19 2.76 13.76
CA VAL A 129 1.34 2.67 14.96
C VAL A 129 1.71 1.44 15.80
N ARG A 130 1.87 0.29 15.16
CA ARG A 130 2.27 -0.97 15.80
C ARG A 130 3.64 -0.84 16.49
N THR A 131 4.60 -0.19 15.83
CA THR A 131 5.94 0.08 16.37
C THR A 131 5.87 1.01 17.57
N LEU A 132 5.08 2.09 17.49
CA LEU A 132 4.87 3.01 18.61
C LEU A 132 4.28 2.28 19.81
N MET A 133 3.19 1.53 19.64
CA MET A 133 2.56 0.76 20.71
C MET A 133 3.53 -0.23 21.37
N GLN A 134 4.38 -0.88 20.55
CA GLN A 134 5.38 -1.82 21.06
C GLN A 134 6.49 -1.10 21.84
N SER A 135 6.90 0.08 21.45
CA SER A 135 7.90 0.87 22.16
C SER A 135 7.40 1.34 23.53
N LEU A 136 6.09 1.64 23.63
CA LEU A 136 5.45 2.10 24.89
C LEU A 136 5.23 0.95 25.88
N ALA A 137 5.00 -0.28 25.42
CA ALA A 137 4.85 -1.47 26.23
C ALA A 137 5.63 -2.64 25.61
N PRO A 138 6.96 -2.72 25.77
CA PRO A 138 7.82 -3.64 25.02
C PRO A 138 7.57 -5.13 25.32
N LYS A 139 7.15 -5.46 26.54
CA LYS A 139 6.80 -6.84 26.91
C LYS A 139 5.29 -7.04 26.77
N GLY A 140 4.87 -7.95 25.90
CA GLY A 140 3.44 -8.22 25.71
C GLY A 140 3.10 -8.74 24.31
N LEU A 141 1.80 -8.71 24.00
CA LEU A 141 1.23 -9.25 22.77
C LEU A 141 0.53 -8.14 21.97
N SER A 142 0.63 -8.22 20.66
CA SER A 142 -0.14 -7.38 19.75
C SER A 142 -1.08 -8.24 18.92
N TYR A 143 -2.30 -7.76 18.74
CA TYR A 143 -3.30 -8.36 17.88
C TYR A 143 -3.63 -7.40 16.75
N THR A 144 -3.67 -7.93 15.53
CA THR A 144 -4.11 -7.21 14.34
C THR A 144 -5.41 -7.83 13.87
N ASN A 145 -6.50 -7.10 14.04
CA ASN A 145 -7.84 -7.51 13.64
C ASN A 145 -8.21 -6.73 12.37
N PHE A 146 -8.00 -7.35 11.20
CA PHE A 146 -8.35 -6.73 9.92
C PHE A 146 -9.85 -6.75 9.67
N GLY A 147 -10.38 -5.68 9.10
CA GLY A 147 -11.79 -5.51 8.77
C GLY A 147 -12.59 -4.79 9.88
N PRO A 148 -13.95 -4.80 9.77
CA PRO A 148 -14.68 -5.36 8.64
C PRO A 148 -14.39 -4.59 7.35
N GLY A 149 -14.45 -5.30 6.20
CA GLY A 149 -14.34 -4.66 4.92
C GLY A 149 -13.71 -5.52 3.81
N MET A 150 -13.69 -4.96 2.61
CA MET A 150 -13.24 -5.64 1.40
C MET A 150 -11.74 -5.89 1.42
N SER A 151 -11.33 -7.13 1.21
CA SER A 151 -9.93 -7.52 0.98
C SER A 151 -9.61 -7.56 -0.51
N MET A 152 -8.75 -6.68 -0.98
CA MET A 152 -8.41 -6.59 -2.41
C MET A 152 -7.64 -7.82 -2.89
N GLY A 153 -6.61 -8.28 -2.17
CA GLY A 153 -5.81 -9.43 -2.55
C GLY A 153 -6.64 -10.72 -2.64
N HIS A 154 -7.46 -10.99 -1.62
CA HIS A 154 -8.37 -12.13 -1.61
C HIS A 154 -9.41 -12.05 -2.73
N SER A 155 -9.98 -10.87 -3.00
CA SER A 155 -10.93 -10.67 -4.09
C SER A 155 -10.30 -10.95 -5.46
N VAL A 156 -9.05 -10.50 -5.68
CA VAL A 156 -8.30 -10.79 -6.91
C VAL A 156 -8.02 -12.29 -7.04
N CYS A 157 -7.62 -12.95 -5.95
CA CYS A 157 -7.40 -14.39 -5.93
C CYS A 157 -8.67 -15.15 -6.32
N VAL A 158 -9.83 -14.81 -5.77
CA VAL A 158 -11.10 -15.47 -6.12
C VAL A 158 -11.45 -15.24 -7.60
N ARG A 159 -11.32 -14.00 -8.10
CA ARG A 159 -11.60 -13.69 -9.52
C ARG A 159 -10.71 -14.45 -10.51
N SER A 160 -9.55 -14.96 -10.07
CA SER A 160 -8.67 -15.78 -10.91
C SER A 160 -9.06 -17.25 -10.97
N LYS A 161 -10.07 -17.70 -10.21
CA LYS A 161 -10.52 -19.10 -10.21
C LYS A 161 -11.42 -19.40 -11.42
N ALA A 162 -11.31 -20.61 -11.96
CA ALA A 162 -12.16 -21.06 -13.05
C ALA A 162 -13.64 -21.06 -12.62
N GLY A 163 -14.52 -20.59 -13.48
CA GLY A 163 -15.95 -20.50 -13.22
C GLY A 163 -16.40 -19.28 -12.40
N VAL A 164 -15.49 -18.37 -12.09
CA VAL A 164 -15.80 -17.11 -11.40
C VAL A 164 -15.80 -15.96 -12.40
N LYS A 165 -16.98 -15.41 -12.67
CA LYS A 165 -17.16 -14.21 -13.50
C LYS A 165 -16.72 -12.95 -12.78
N ASN A 166 -17.09 -12.80 -11.49
CA ASN A 166 -16.69 -11.70 -10.63
C ASN A 166 -16.75 -12.13 -9.17
N ALA A 167 -15.99 -11.47 -8.29
CA ALA A 167 -15.97 -11.82 -6.87
C ALA A 167 -15.56 -10.67 -5.96
N LEU A 168 -16.05 -10.75 -4.72
CA LEU A 168 -15.73 -9.89 -3.59
C LEU A 168 -15.45 -10.75 -2.37
N SER A 169 -14.33 -10.54 -1.70
CA SER A 169 -14.01 -11.16 -0.41
C SER A 169 -13.99 -10.11 0.69
N MET A 170 -14.83 -10.31 1.69
CA MET A 170 -14.89 -9.48 2.90
C MET A 170 -14.10 -10.14 4.04
N THR A 171 -13.32 -9.35 4.75
CA THR A 171 -12.65 -9.76 5.99
C THR A 171 -13.49 -9.32 7.18
N ILE A 172 -13.88 -10.25 8.02
CA ILE A 172 -14.61 -10.00 9.27
C ILE A 172 -13.71 -10.40 10.43
N PRO A 173 -13.31 -9.46 11.30
CA PRO A 173 -12.50 -9.78 12.47
C PRO A 173 -13.33 -10.52 13.52
N LEU A 174 -12.76 -11.57 14.09
CA LEU A 174 -13.32 -12.30 15.23
C LEU A 174 -12.63 -11.94 16.56
N GLY A 175 -11.61 -11.10 16.47
CA GLY A 175 -10.78 -10.69 17.59
C GLY A 175 -9.48 -11.49 17.69
N GLU A 176 -8.51 -10.92 18.41
CA GLU A 176 -7.20 -11.53 18.68
C GLU A 176 -6.42 -12.02 17.44
N GLY A 177 -6.63 -11.34 16.31
CA GLY A 177 -5.98 -11.67 15.03
C GLY A 177 -6.66 -12.77 14.23
N ILE A 178 -7.80 -13.27 14.67
CA ILE A 178 -8.59 -14.29 13.96
C ILE A 178 -9.59 -13.60 13.03
N HIS A 179 -9.72 -14.14 11.83
CA HIS A 179 -10.59 -13.59 10.79
C HIS A 179 -11.51 -14.63 10.19
N ARG A 180 -12.65 -14.18 9.69
CA ARG A 180 -13.56 -14.93 8.84
C ARG A 180 -13.61 -14.28 7.45
N ARG A 181 -13.67 -15.08 6.40
CA ARG A 181 -13.84 -14.63 5.03
C ARG A 181 -15.27 -14.88 4.57
N MET A 182 -15.94 -13.79 4.19
CA MET A 182 -17.24 -13.85 3.53
C MET A 182 -17.01 -13.55 2.06
N VAL A 183 -17.12 -14.56 1.22
CA VAL A 183 -16.80 -14.47 -0.21
C VAL A 183 -18.10 -14.51 -1.02
N TYR A 184 -18.30 -13.49 -1.84
CA TYR A 184 -19.43 -13.38 -2.74
C TYR A 184 -18.94 -13.57 -4.16
N VAL A 185 -19.60 -14.45 -4.93
CA VAL A 185 -19.18 -14.81 -6.30
C VAL A 185 -20.34 -14.70 -7.27
N GLU A 186 -20.06 -14.11 -8.44
CA GLU A 186 -20.86 -14.28 -9.65
C GLU A 186 -20.26 -15.48 -10.41
N LEU A 187 -21.07 -16.47 -10.76
CA LEU A 187 -20.59 -17.65 -11.48
C LEU A 187 -20.70 -17.46 -12.99
N GLU A 188 -19.78 -18.10 -13.71
CA GLU A 188 -19.91 -18.30 -15.14
C GLU A 188 -20.90 -19.43 -15.44
N ASP A 189 -21.50 -19.41 -16.63
CA ASP A 189 -22.43 -20.46 -17.07
C ASP A 189 -21.77 -21.83 -17.06
N GLY A 190 -22.50 -22.83 -16.55
CA GLY A 190 -22.05 -24.22 -16.48
C GLY A 190 -21.16 -24.57 -15.29
N HIS A 191 -20.89 -23.62 -14.39
CA HIS A 191 -20.15 -23.84 -13.14
C HIS A 191 -21.07 -23.88 -11.92
N THR A 192 -20.65 -24.60 -10.88
CA THR A 192 -21.43 -24.75 -9.65
C THR A 192 -20.71 -24.08 -8.46
N LEU A 193 -21.51 -23.58 -7.51
CA LEU A 193 -20.99 -22.99 -6.29
C LEU A 193 -20.11 -23.96 -5.49
N GLU A 194 -20.45 -25.25 -5.51
CA GLU A 194 -19.71 -26.29 -4.78
C GLU A 194 -18.29 -26.44 -5.31
N GLN A 195 -18.12 -26.52 -6.64
CA GLN A 195 -16.79 -26.61 -7.28
C GLN A 195 -15.93 -25.39 -6.96
N VAL A 196 -16.49 -24.19 -7.20
CA VAL A 196 -15.78 -22.92 -6.93
C VAL A 196 -15.43 -22.79 -5.45
N THR A 197 -16.33 -23.17 -4.54
CA THR A 197 -16.07 -23.14 -3.10
C THR A 197 -14.89 -24.02 -2.71
N LYS A 198 -14.81 -25.23 -3.29
CA LYS A 198 -13.70 -26.16 -3.04
C LYS A 198 -12.36 -25.55 -3.47
N ASP A 199 -12.32 -24.95 -4.66
CA ASP A 199 -11.10 -24.36 -5.20
C ASP A 199 -10.65 -23.10 -4.43
N ILE A 200 -11.60 -22.30 -3.94
CA ILE A 200 -11.33 -21.14 -3.08
C ILE A 200 -10.71 -21.61 -1.76
N LYS A 201 -11.36 -22.57 -1.06
CA LYS A 201 -10.90 -23.05 0.27
C LYS A 201 -9.56 -23.78 0.21
N ALA A 202 -9.19 -24.34 -0.92
CA ALA A 202 -7.89 -24.98 -1.13
C ALA A 202 -6.73 -24.00 -1.37
N ASP A 203 -7.04 -22.73 -1.68
CA ASP A 203 -6.01 -21.71 -1.93
C ASP A 203 -5.34 -21.28 -0.63
N PRO A 204 -4.00 -21.11 -0.61
CA PRO A 204 -3.26 -20.63 0.55
C PRO A 204 -3.78 -19.32 1.16
N TYR A 205 -4.41 -18.45 0.37
CA TYR A 205 -5.05 -17.21 0.86
C TYR A 205 -6.21 -17.46 1.80
N PHE A 206 -6.86 -18.66 1.72
CA PHE A 206 -8.07 -18.98 2.46
C PHE A 206 -7.91 -20.19 3.39
N ALA A 207 -6.86 -20.97 3.23
CA ALA A 207 -6.69 -22.24 3.92
C ALA A 207 -6.62 -22.13 5.46
N SER A 208 -6.17 -21.00 5.99
CA SER A 208 -6.06 -20.74 7.43
C SER A 208 -7.27 -20.04 8.05
N ASP A 209 -8.19 -19.52 7.21
CA ASP A 209 -9.31 -18.72 7.67
C ASP A 209 -10.65 -19.47 7.55
N GLU A 210 -11.56 -19.23 8.48
CA GLU A 210 -12.96 -19.65 8.32
C GLU A 210 -13.56 -18.96 7.11
N THR A 211 -13.88 -19.71 6.04
CA THR A 211 -14.31 -19.18 4.76
C THR A 211 -15.70 -19.67 4.39
N HIS A 212 -16.60 -18.71 4.14
CA HIS A 212 -17.95 -18.93 3.62
C HIS A 212 -18.07 -18.33 2.22
N VAL A 213 -18.62 -19.08 1.29
CA VAL A 213 -18.78 -18.64 -0.12
C VAL A 213 -20.25 -18.61 -0.46
N PHE A 214 -20.71 -17.52 -1.05
CA PHE A 214 -22.10 -17.27 -1.44
C PHE A 214 -22.17 -16.88 -2.91
N GLN A 215 -23.11 -17.45 -3.64
CA GLN A 215 -23.42 -16.98 -4.97
C GLN A 215 -24.34 -15.77 -4.89
N VAL A 216 -24.06 -14.74 -5.68
CA VAL A 216 -24.85 -13.52 -5.83
C VAL A 216 -25.12 -13.23 -7.30
N GLU A 217 -26.16 -12.46 -7.59
CA GLU A 217 -26.45 -12.02 -8.96
C GLU A 217 -25.44 -10.93 -9.39
N SER A 218 -25.09 -10.02 -8.48
CA SER A 218 -24.08 -9.00 -8.68
C SER A 218 -23.26 -8.77 -7.41
N VAL A 219 -21.95 -8.75 -7.51
CA VAL A 219 -21.08 -8.37 -6.37
C VAL A 219 -21.18 -6.88 -6.06
N ASP A 220 -21.65 -6.05 -7.00
CA ASP A 220 -21.83 -4.62 -6.77
C ASP A 220 -22.93 -4.34 -5.72
N ASP A 221 -23.91 -5.23 -5.57
CA ASP A 221 -24.99 -5.10 -4.60
C ASP A 221 -24.53 -5.37 -3.16
N VAL A 222 -23.39 -6.04 -3.00
CA VAL A 222 -22.82 -6.42 -1.69
C VAL A 222 -21.46 -5.76 -1.42
N ARG A 223 -21.08 -4.80 -2.26
CA ARG A 223 -19.79 -4.10 -2.14
C ARG A 223 -19.81 -3.17 -0.95
N ASP A 224 -18.88 -3.40 -0.02
CA ASP A 224 -18.59 -2.46 1.06
C ASP A 224 -17.52 -1.46 0.63
N MET A 225 -17.63 -0.21 1.11
CA MET A 225 -16.78 0.91 0.70
C MET A 225 -15.51 1.03 1.53
N GLY A 226 -15.33 0.23 2.56
CA GLY A 226 -14.23 0.38 3.48
C GLY A 226 -13.40 -0.88 3.69
N HIS A 227 -12.22 -0.67 4.16
CA HIS A 227 -11.42 -1.65 4.85
C HIS A 227 -10.97 -1.06 6.16
N GLY A 228 -10.68 -1.90 7.15
CA GLY A 228 -10.31 -1.41 8.46
C GLY A 228 -9.29 -2.30 9.15
N VAL A 229 -8.72 -1.78 10.22
CA VAL A 229 -7.90 -2.54 11.15
C VAL A 229 -8.13 -2.02 12.57
N ASN A 230 -8.25 -2.95 13.50
CA ASN A 230 -8.15 -2.71 14.93
C ASN A 230 -6.84 -3.31 15.42
N LEU A 231 -5.92 -2.47 15.86
CA LEU A 231 -4.66 -2.87 16.47
C LEU A 231 -4.82 -2.82 17.99
N VAL A 232 -4.57 -3.92 18.67
CA VAL A 232 -4.60 -4.00 20.14
C VAL A 232 -3.23 -4.42 20.64
N ARG A 233 -2.66 -3.65 21.57
CA ARG A 233 -1.45 -4.03 22.31
C ARG A 233 -1.80 -4.17 23.77
N LYS A 234 -1.55 -5.36 24.32
CA LYS A 234 -1.55 -5.65 25.76
C LYS A 234 -0.11 -5.87 26.20
N GLY A 235 0.40 -5.06 27.10
CA GLY A 235 1.80 -5.16 27.46
C GLY A 235 2.16 -4.41 28.73
N VAL A 236 3.45 -4.46 29.09
CA VAL A 236 3.97 -3.87 30.31
C VAL A 236 4.95 -2.76 29.98
N SER A 237 4.71 -1.58 30.56
CA SER A 237 5.65 -0.48 30.62
C SER A 237 6.47 -0.60 31.91
N GLY A 238 7.80 -0.52 31.79
CA GLY A 238 8.70 -0.77 32.90
C GLY A 238 8.67 -2.25 33.33
N GLN A 239 8.45 -2.51 34.64
CA GLN A 239 8.51 -3.86 35.19
C GLN A 239 7.14 -4.52 35.35
N THR A 240 6.14 -3.79 35.85
CA THR A 240 4.87 -4.37 36.29
C THR A 240 3.62 -3.61 35.85
N GLN A 241 3.76 -2.47 35.20
CA GLN A 241 2.60 -1.62 34.84
C GLN A 241 1.97 -2.08 33.52
N ASN A 242 0.83 -2.73 33.62
CA ASN A 242 0.07 -3.20 32.48
C ASN A 242 -0.58 -2.03 31.74
N GLN A 243 -0.41 -2.05 30.45
CA GLN A 243 -1.00 -1.09 29.50
C GLN A 243 -1.85 -1.84 28.48
N ARG A 244 -2.90 -1.17 28.01
CA ARG A 244 -3.65 -1.55 26.82
C ARG A 244 -3.77 -0.36 25.89
N PHE A 245 -3.24 -0.51 24.70
CA PHE A 245 -3.39 0.46 23.63
C PHE A 245 -4.31 -0.12 22.57
N GLU A 246 -5.12 0.72 22.00
CA GLU A 246 -6.04 0.34 20.93
C GLU A 246 -6.06 1.45 19.87
N PHE A 247 -5.99 1.05 18.61
CA PHE A 247 -6.07 1.94 17.46
C PHE A 247 -7.03 1.33 16.44
N ASN A 248 -8.00 2.14 16.01
CA ASN A 248 -8.96 1.75 14.99
C ASN A 248 -8.81 2.64 13.77
N MET A 249 -8.82 2.02 12.59
CA MET A 249 -8.73 2.71 11.32
C MET A 249 -9.76 2.12 10.34
N GLN A 250 -10.48 3.00 9.65
CA GLN A 250 -11.33 2.66 8.51
C GLN A 250 -10.88 3.48 7.32
N ILE A 251 -10.72 2.86 6.17
CA ILE A 251 -10.04 3.45 5.02
C ILE A 251 -10.69 3.06 3.70
N ASN A 252 -10.49 3.94 2.71
CA ASN A 252 -10.50 3.57 1.32
C ASN A 252 -9.06 3.19 0.94
N ASN A 253 -8.78 1.90 0.78
CA ASN A 253 -7.43 1.37 0.61
C ASN A 253 -6.64 2.05 -0.52
N PRO A 254 -7.11 2.06 -1.80
CA PRO A 254 -6.28 2.63 -2.85
C PRO A 254 -6.02 4.13 -2.67
N ALA A 255 -6.97 4.88 -2.10
CA ALA A 255 -6.80 6.31 -1.84
C ALA A 255 -5.77 6.57 -0.72
N LEU A 256 -5.87 5.84 0.39
CA LEU A 256 -4.88 5.97 1.47
C LEU A 256 -3.49 5.56 1.00
N THR A 257 -3.35 4.44 0.29
CA THR A 257 -2.06 4.00 -0.25
C THR A 257 -1.45 5.05 -1.19
N GLY A 258 -2.25 5.65 -2.09
CA GLY A 258 -1.80 6.74 -2.94
C GLY A 258 -1.30 7.96 -2.14
N GLN A 259 -2.03 8.35 -1.10
CA GLN A 259 -1.63 9.44 -0.21
C GLN A 259 -0.33 9.11 0.56
N VAL A 260 -0.19 7.90 1.07
CA VAL A 260 1.02 7.45 1.78
C VAL A 260 2.23 7.49 0.85
N LEU A 261 2.11 7.05 -0.39
CA LEU A 261 3.20 7.10 -1.38
C LEU A 261 3.67 8.54 -1.64
N VAL A 262 2.77 9.51 -1.72
CA VAL A 262 3.13 10.94 -1.84
C VAL A 262 3.85 11.42 -0.58
N ASN A 263 3.39 11.03 0.60
CA ASN A 263 4.00 11.43 1.86
C ASN A 263 5.44 10.89 2.01
N VAL A 264 5.67 9.61 1.66
CA VAL A 264 7.03 9.05 1.72
C VAL A 264 7.91 9.52 0.57
N ALA A 265 7.34 9.89 -0.58
CA ALA A 265 8.07 10.58 -1.64
C ALA A 265 8.63 11.93 -1.14
N ARG A 266 7.83 12.68 -0.38
CA ARG A 266 8.31 13.92 0.30
C ARG A 266 9.43 13.62 1.27
N ALA A 267 9.24 12.62 2.16
CA ALA A 267 10.25 12.23 3.14
C ALA A 267 11.56 11.77 2.48
N SER A 268 11.50 11.10 1.33
CA SER A 268 12.68 10.60 0.62
C SER A 268 13.67 11.70 0.24
N MET A 269 13.18 12.95 0.07
CA MET A 269 14.02 14.10 -0.25
C MET A 269 14.88 14.60 0.93
N ARG A 270 14.60 14.09 2.14
CA ARG A 270 15.31 14.49 3.37
C ARG A 270 16.18 13.37 3.94
N LEU A 271 16.10 12.16 3.37
CA LEU A 271 16.86 10.99 3.83
C LEU A 271 18.24 10.92 3.18
N GLN A 272 19.16 10.25 3.87
CA GLN A 272 20.46 9.90 3.29
C GLN A 272 20.29 8.74 2.28
N PRO A 273 21.21 8.60 1.29
CA PRO A 273 21.15 7.50 0.35
C PRO A 273 21.01 6.13 1.02
N GLY A 274 19.96 5.40 0.64
CA GLY A 274 19.63 4.11 1.26
C GLY A 274 18.22 3.64 0.97
N CYS A 275 17.89 2.47 1.50
CA CYS A 275 16.55 1.88 1.39
C CYS A 275 15.91 1.81 2.77
N TYR A 276 14.69 2.30 2.89
CA TYR A 276 13.96 2.48 4.15
C TYR A 276 12.56 1.87 4.06
N THR A 277 12.06 1.45 5.21
CA THR A 277 10.62 1.22 5.45
C THR A 277 10.04 2.39 6.25
N MET A 278 8.73 2.55 6.30
CA MET A 278 8.11 3.69 6.97
C MET A 278 8.44 3.80 8.47
N ILE A 279 8.73 2.70 9.16
CA ILE A 279 9.08 2.70 10.59
C ILE A 279 10.48 3.28 10.87
N GLU A 280 11.31 3.45 9.84
CA GLU A 280 12.66 4.02 9.93
C GLU A 280 12.68 5.52 9.63
N ILE A 281 11.54 6.10 9.21
CA ILE A 281 11.42 7.49 8.75
C ILE A 281 10.78 8.33 9.85
N PRO A 282 11.30 9.53 10.18
CA PRO A 282 10.62 10.46 11.04
C PRO A 282 9.25 10.85 10.44
N VAL A 283 8.16 10.61 11.17
CA VAL A 283 6.79 10.85 10.69
C VAL A 283 6.58 12.31 10.26
N ILE A 284 7.26 13.25 10.92
CA ILE A 284 7.21 14.68 10.60
C ILE A 284 7.71 14.98 9.18
N ASP A 285 8.62 14.16 8.62
CA ASP A 285 9.15 14.37 7.28
C ASP A 285 8.15 13.98 6.17
N MET A 286 7.07 13.28 6.54
CA MET A 286 5.96 12.94 5.66
C MET A 286 4.96 14.09 5.48
N LEU A 287 5.04 15.12 6.32
CA LEU A 287 4.12 16.27 6.29
C LEU A 287 4.67 17.40 5.41
N PRO A 288 3.80 18.14 4.70
CA PRO A 288 4.19 19.37 4.01
C PRO A 288 4.45 20.48 5.02
N GLY A 289 5.34 21.41 4.68
CA GLY A 289 5.64 22.59 5.51
C GLY A 289 7.01 22.54 6.17
N GLU A 290 7.32 23.63 6.88
CA GLU A 290 8.56 23.77 7.62
C GLU A 290 8.50 23.00 8.95
N ARG A 291 9.59 22.34 9.29
CA ARG A 291 9.66 21.47 10.47
C ARG A 291 9.39 22.23 11.78
N ALA A 292 9.84 23.48 11.87
CA ALA A 292 9.61 24.32 13.06
C ALA A 292 8.11 24.58 13.27
N ASP A 293 7.40 24.94 12.21
CA ASP A 293 5.96 25.22 12.25
C ASP A 293 5.16 23.96 12.59
N LEU A 294 5.58 22.81 12.06
CA LEU A 294 4.95 21.52 12.37
C LEU A 294 5.14 21.12 13.84
N ILE A 295 6.32 21.37 14.41
CA ILE A 295 6.57 21.12 15.84
C ILE A 295 5.67 22.02 16.69
N GLU A 296 5.57 23.30 16.37
CA GLU A 296 4.72 24.24 17.11
C GLU A 296 3.24 23.82 17.12
N HIS A 297 2.75 23.26 16.02
CA HIS A 297 1.33 22.86 15.88
C HIS A 297 1.00 21.46 16.42
N LEU A 298 1.98 20.56 16.50
CA LEU A 298 1.74 19.15 16.83
C LEU A 298 2.23 18.73 18.22
N VAL A 299 3.04 19.55 18.86
CA VAL A 299 3.58 19.33 20.21
C VAL A 299 3.08 20.39 21.16
#